data_12f0f32ba0714a776fb943b9b64ffea3
#
_entry.id   12f0f32ba0714a776fb943b9b64ffea3
#
_cell.length_a   1.000
_cell.length_b   1.000
_cell.length_c   1.000
_cell.angle_alpha   90.00
_cell.angle_beta   90.00
_cell.angle_gamma   90.00
#
_symmetry.space_group_name_H-M   'P 1'
#
loop_
_entity.id
_entity.type
_entity.pdbx_description
1 polymer ?
#
loop_
_entity_poly.entity_id
_entity_poly.type
_entity_poly.pdbx_seq_one_letter_code
_entity_poly.pdbx_strand_id
1 'polypeptide(L)'
;ATYKDYVFIKMLEDLPKYKLEEFLNVLSEPETKSVFADPEMLETASEFLKANLNVSEASRNLYMHRNTLMYRLDKIEKSTGLDIRKFQDAMTFRLMTILYKLLG
;
A
#
# COMPACT_ATOMS: atom_id res chain seq x y z
N ALA A 1 -9.80 -9.85 7.07
CA ALA A 1 -8.46 -10.45 7.12
C ALA A 1 -8.55 -11.94 7.37
N THR A 2 -7.72 -12.70 6.69
CA THR A 2 -7.64 -14.15 6.85
C THR A 2 -6.60 -14.50 7.92
N TYR A 3 -6.61 -15.77 8.34
CA TYR A 3 -5.59 -16.28 9.25
C TYR A 3 -4.18 -16.10 8.67
N LYS A 4 -4.04 -16.26 7.36
CA LYS A 4 -2.75 -16.08 6.68
C LYS A 4 -2.24 -14.64 6.77
N ASP A 5 -3.14 -13.66 6.63
CA ASP A 5 -2.78 -12.25 6.81
C ASP A 5 -2.32 -11.98 8.23
N TYR A 6 -2.98 -12.59 9.19
CA TYR A 6 -2.61 -12.46 10.60
C TYR A 6 -1.19 -12.93 10.87
N VAL A 7 -0.76 -14.02 10.23
CA VAL A 7 0.61 -14.55 10.40
C VAL A 7 1.64 -13.52 9.94
N PHE A 8 1.44 -12.87 8.79
CA PHE A 8 2.36 -11.84 8.30
C PHE A 8 2.47 -10.67 9.29
N ILE A 9 1.33 -10.20 9.79
CA ILE A 9 1.31 -9.11 10.76
C ILE A 9 2.04 -9.52 12.03
N LYS A 10 1.79 -10.74 12.51
CA LYS A 10 2.41 -11.26 13.73
C LYS A 10 3.92 -11.36 13.60
N MET A 11 4.41 -11.83 12.45
CA MET A 11 5.85 -11.93 12.20
C MET A 11 6.53 -10.55 12.30
N LEU A 12 5.89 -9.53 11.76
CA LEU A 12 6.44 -8.18 11.76
C LEU A 12 6.32 -7.53 13.14
N GLU A 13 5.21 -7.69 13.83
CA GLU A 13 5.04 -7.04 15.14
C GLU A 13 5.97 -7.61 16.21
N ASP A 14 6.49 -8.83 16.02
CA ASP A 14 7.45 -9.43 16.92
C ASP A 14 8.87 -8.86 16.74
N LEU A 15 9.09 -8.06 15.70
CA LEU A 15 10.38 -7.41 15.47
C LEU A 15 10.51 -6.14 16.31
N PRO A 16 11.73 -5.81 16.76
CA PRO A 16 11.95 -4.54 17.47
C PRO A 16 11.62 -3.34 16.58
N LYS A 17 11.16 -2.27 17.20
CA LYS A 17 10.76 -1.04 16.48
C LYS A 17 11.86 -0.54 15.53
N TYR A 18 13.13 -0.57 15.97
CA TYR A 18 14.22 -0.07 15.13
C TYR A 18 14.38 -0.87 13.85
N LYS A 19 14.04 -2.17 13.86
CA LYS A 19 14.08 -3.00 12.67
C LYS A 19 12.96 -2.64 11.70
N LEU A 20 11.77 -2.38 12.23
CA LEU A 20 10.65 -1.95 11.40
C LEU A 20 10.96 -0.61 10.72
N GLU A 21 11.57 0.32 11.45
CA GLU A 21 12.00 1.61 10.91
C GLU A 21 13.07 1.45 9.84
N GLU A 22 14.04 0.55 10.07
CA GLU A 22 15.08 0.26 9.11
C GLU A 22 14.52 -0.26 7.79
N PHE A 23 13.59 -1.24 7.87
CA PHE A 23 12.98 -1.79 6.68
C PHE A 23 12.16 -0.75 5.93
N LEU A 24 11.41 0.07 6.66
CA LEU A 24 10.62 1.13 6.04
C LEU A 24 11.51 2.13 5.31
N ASN A 25 12.63 2.50 5.91
CA ASN A 25 13.58 3.42 5.29
C ASN A 25 14.17 2.86 3.99
N VAL A 26 14.52 1.58 3.99
CA VAL A 26 15.06 0.93 2.80
C VAL A 26 14.04 0.95 1.64
N LEU A 27 12.76 0.76 1.96
CA LEU A 27 11.71 0.67 0.95
C LEU A 27 11.19 2.04 0.51
N SER A 28 11.56 3.12 1.20
CA SER A 28 10.95 4.44 0.98
C SER A 28 11.78 5.32 0.05
N GLU A 29 11.06 6.08 -0.79
CA GLU A 29 11.59 7.19 -1.57
C GLU A 29 11.27 8.50 -0.87
N PRO A 30 11.86 9.65 -1.27
CA PRO A 30 11.62 10.93 -0.58
C PRO A 30 10.15 11.31 -0.42
N GLU A 31 9.31 11.02 -1.42
CA GLU A 31 7.90 11.40 -1.40
C GLU A 31 6.96 10.31 -0.90
N THR A 32 7.49 9.16 -0.52
CA THR A 32 6.67 8.01 -0.06
C THR A 32 5.75 8.38 1.09
N LYS A 33 6.27 9.12 2.06
CA LYS A 33 5.52 9.50 3.26
C LYS A 33 4.25 10.27 2.93
N SER A 34 4.24 11.08 1.86
CA SER A 34 3.06 11.85 1.48
C SER A 34 1.88 10.96 1.11
N VAL A 35 2.14 9.81 0.49
CA VAL A 35 1.09 8.86 0.14
C VAL A 35 0.53 8.20 1.40
N PHE A 36 1.39 7.76 2.30
CA PHE A 36 0.94 7.07 3.51
C PHE A 36 0.32 8.01 4.55
N ALA A 37 0.49 9.32 4.36
CA ALA A 37 -0.20 10.34 5.17
C ALA A 37 -1.53 10.79 4.56
N ASP A 38 -1.87 10.29 3.37
CA ASP A 38 -3.08 10.69 2.63
C ASP A 38 -4.14 9.59 2.71
N PRO A 39 -5.21 9.78 3.51
CA PRO A 39 -6.23 8.75 3.67
C PRO A 39 -6.92 8.34 2.36
N GLU A 40 -7.12 9.29 1.45
CA GLU A 40 -7.76 8.98 0.15
C GLU A 40 -6.87 8.08 -0.70
N MET A 41 -5.58 8.32 -0.70
CA MET A 41 -4.64 7.49 -1.46
C MET A 41 -4.55 6.09 -0.85
N LEU A 42 -4.52 5.99 0.47
CA LEU A 42 -4.49 4.70 1.15
C LEU A 42 -5.76 3.90 0.89
N GLU A 43 -6.93 4.55 0.93
CA GLU A 43 -8.19 3.88 0.63
C GLU A 43 -8.20 3.37 -0.81
N THR A 44 -7.77 4.21 -1.74
CA THR A 44 -7.69 3.83 -3.16
C THR A 44 -6.80 2.60 -3.35
N ALA A 45 -5.60 2.62 -2.76
CA ALA A 45 -4.67 1.51 -2.85
C ALA A 45 -5.24 0.25 -2.21
N SER A 46 -5.84 0.38 -1.02
CA SER A 46 -6.42 -0.75 -0.29
C SER A 46 -7.52 -1.43 -1.12
N GLU A 47 -8.44 -0.66 -1.68
CA GLU A 47 -9.51 -1.23 -2.49
C GLU A 47 -9.00 -1.85 -3.78
N PHE A 48 -7.97 -1.24 -4.38
CA PHE A 48 -7.36 -1.80 -5.58
C PHE A 48 -6.71 -3.16 -5.29
N LEU A 49 -6.00 -3.27 -4.17
CA LEU A 49 -5.39 -4.54 -3.76
C LEU A 49 -6.46 -5.59 -3.44
N LYS A 50 -7.54 -5.21 -2.75
CA LYS A 50 -8.65 -6.12 -2.45
C LYS A 50 -9.34 -6.63 -3.70
N ALA A 51 -9.35 -5.82 -4.75
CA ALA A 51 -9.93 -6.19 -6.04
C ALA A 51 -8.97 -7.01 -6.91
N ASN A 52 -7.88 -7.51 -6.33
CA ASN A 52 -6.87 -8.31 -7.02
C ASN A 52 -6.27 -7.58 -8.22
N LEU A 53 -6.01 -6.29 -8.05
CA LEU A 53 -5.39 -5.43 -9.07
C LEU A 53 -6.28 -5.23 -10.31
N ASN A 54 -7.58 -5.42 -10.15
CA ASN A 54 -8.54 -5.22 -11.22
C ASN A 54 -9.08 -3.80 -11.18
N VAL A 55 -8.71 -3.01 -12.19
CA VAL A 55 -9.09 -1.59 -12.27
C VAL A 55 -10.59 -1.39 -12.33
N SER A 56 -11.29 -2.19 -13.13
CA SER A 56 -12.75 -2.04 -13.32
C SER A 56 -13.49 -2.33 -12.02
N GLU A 57 -13.13 -3.41 -11.33
CA GLU A 57 -13.76 -3.77 -10.06
C GLU A 57 -13.48 -2.74 -8.98
N ALA A 58 -12.22 -2.31 -8.87
CA ALA A 58 -11.84 -1.30 -7.89
C ALA A 58 -12.56 0.03 -8.12
N SER A 59 -12.69 0.45 -9.39
CA SER A 59 -13.41 1.68 -9.74
C SER A 59 -14.86 1.62 -9.26
N ARG A 60 -15.54 0.49 -9.49
CA ARG A 60 -16.90 0.30 -9.04
C ARG A 60 -16.99 0.37 -7.51
N ASN A 61 -16.11 -0.32 -6.83
CA ASN A 61 -16.10 -0.36 -5.36
C ASN A 61 -15.82 1.00 -4.74
N LEU A 62 -15.01 1.82 -5.41
CA LEU A 62 -14.65 3.16 -4.94
C LEU A 62 -15.63 4.25 -5.43
N TYR A 63 -16.61 3.88 -6.25
CA TYR A 63 -17.55 4.84 -6.85
C TYR A 63 -16.83 5.97 -7.58
N MET A 64 -15.78 5.64 -8.33
CA MET A 64 -15.03 6.62 -9.09
C MET A 64 -14.84 6.19 -10.53
N HIS A 65 -14.66 7.18 -11.41
CA HIS A 65 -14.38 6.92 -12.81
C HIS A 65 -13.02 6.22 -12.94
N ARG A 66 -12.91 5.32 -13.93
CA ARG A 66 -11.68 4.58 -14.21
C ARG A 66 -10.47 5.52 -14.35
N ASN A 67 -10.65 6.64 -15.06
CA ASN A 67 -9.55 7.59 -15.28
C ASN A 67 -9.06 8.21 -13.98
N THR A 68 -9.95 8.45 -13.02
CA THR A 68 -9.59 8.97 -11.70
C THR A 68 -8.74 7.94 -10.95
N LEU A 69 -9.14 6.68 -11.00
CA LEU A 69 -8.37 5.61 -10.39
C LEU A 69 -6.97 5.52 -11.02
N MET A 70 -6.90 5.53 -12.35
CA MET A 70 -5.61 5.47 -13.04
C MET A 70 -4.70 6.65 -12.66
N TYR A 71 -5.26 7.86 -12.56
CA TYR A 71 -4.52 9.02 -12.11
C TYR A 71 -3.93 8.82 -10.71
N ARG A 72 -4.73 8.27 -9.80
CA ARG A 72 -4.27 8.02 -8.42
C ARG A 72 -3.18 6.95 -8.37
N LEU A 73 -3.31 5.89 -9.17
CA LEU A 73 -2.28 4.86 -9.26
C LEU A 73 -0.98 5.40 -9.81
N ASP A 74 -1.06 6.29 -10.83
CA ASP A 74 0.11 6.97 -11.39
C ASP A 74 0.77 7.86 -10.34
N LYS A 75 -0.02 8.56 -9.54
CA LYS A 75 0.49 9.42 -8.48
C LYS A 75 1.20 8.62 -7.39
N ILE A 76 0.64 7.47 -7.04
CA ILE A 76 1.29 6.56 -6.09
C ILE A 76 2.64 6.11 -6.64
N GLU A 77 2.70 5.73 -7.90
CA GLU A 77 3.95 5.32 -8.54
C GLU A 77 4.98 6.44 -8.54
N LYS A 78 4.57 7.64 -8.88
CA LYS A 78 5.45 8.80 -8.92
C LYS A 78 6.04 9.11 -7.54
N SER A 79 5.24 8.98 -6.50
CA SER A 79 5.64 9.34 -5.14
C SER A 79 6.41 8.23 -4.42
N THR A 80 6.10 6.97 -4.71
CA THR A 80 6.67 5.83 -3.98
C THR A 80 7.65 5.00 -4.81
N GLY A 81 7.66 5.18 -6.13
CA GLY A 81 8.42 4.31 -7.02
C GLY A 81 7.74 2.97 -7.27
N LEU A 82 6.54 2.75 -6.72
CA LEU A 82 5.83 1.48 -6.81
C LEU A 82 4.61 1.61 -7.72
N ASP A 83 4.61 0.82 -8.79
CA ASP A 83 3.42 0.66 -9.63
C ASP A 83 2.62 -0.53 -9.10
N ILE A 84 1.62 -0.25 -8.28
CA ILE A 84 0.86 -1.30 -7.61
C ILE A 84 -0.07 -2.09 -8.54
N ARG A 85 -0.08 -1.75 -9.83
CA ARG A 85 -0.71 -2.60 -10.86
C ARG A 85 0.14 -3.83 -11.15
N LYS A 86 1.41 -3.83 -10.73
CA LYS A 86 2.31 -4.97 -10.83
C LYS A 86 2.33 -5.71 -9.51
N PHE A 87 2.22 -7.03 -9.58
CA PHE A 87 2.13 -7.86 -8.37
C PHE A 87 3.28 -7.61 -7.38
N GLN A 88 4.51 -7.57 -7.88
CA GLN A 88 5.68 -7.38 -7.01
C GLN A 88 5.61 -6.07 -6.24
N ASP A 89 5.23 -4.98 -6.93
CA ASP A 89 5.12 -3.67 -6.30
C ASP A 89 3.92 -3.59 -5.36
N ALA A 90 2.83 -4.28 -5.71
CA ALA A 90 1.66 -4.37 -4.85
C ALA A 90 2.01 -5.04 -3.52
N MET A 91 2.81 -6.11 -3.56
CA MET A 91 3.30 -6.79 -2.36
C MET A 91 4.13 -5.85 -1.48
N THR A 92 5.07 -5.14 -2.10
CA THR A 92 5.91 -4.18 -1.37
C THR A 92 5.06 -3.09 -0.73
N PHE A 93 4.09 -2.55 -1.48
CA PHE A 93 3.20 -1.53 -0.94
C PHE A 93 2.37 -2.06 0.24
N ARG A 94 1.87 -3.27 0.13
CA ARG A 94 1.11 -3.92 1.21
C ARG A 94 1.98 -4.05 2.47
N LEU A 95 3.22 -4.50 2.30
CA LEU A 95 4.17 -4.61 3.40
C LEU A 95 4.39 -3.26 4.08
N MET A 96 4.60 -2.21 3.29
CA MET A 96 4.79 -0.86 3.83
C MET A 96 3.57 -0.37 4.60
N THR A 97 2.37 -0.69 4.14
CA THR A 97 1.14 -0.35 4.86
C THR A 97 1.14 -0.95 6.26
N ILE A 98 1.56 -2.21 6.36
CA ILE A 98 1.65 -2.89 7.66
C ILE A 98 2.71 -2.23 8.54
N LEU A 99 3.88 -1.93 7.98
CA LEU A 99 4.96 -1.28 8.73
C LEU A 99 4.53 0.07 9.31
N TYR A 100 3.83 0.90 8.51
CA TYR A 100 3.32 2.17 8.98
C TYR A 100 2.31 2.01 10.13
N LYS A 101 1.43 1.02 10.03
CA LYS A 101 0.46 0.75 11.10
C LYS A 101 1.14 0.32 12.39
N LEU A 102 2.14 -0.54 12.30
CA LEU A 102 2.85 -1.03 13.48
C LEU A 102 3.70 0.05 14.13
N LEU A 103 4.21 0.99 13.36
CA LEU A 103 5.02 2.10 13.87
C LEU A 103 4.19 3.24 14.41
N GLY A 104 2.94 3.27 14.05
CA GLY A 104 2.09 4.26 14.48
C GLY A 104 1.31 5.01 14.64
#